data_c4895ab1300aad076b9bf4642953448a
#
_entry.id   c4895ab1300aad076b9bf4642953448a
#
_cell.length_a   1.000
_cell.length_b   1.000
_cell.length_c   1.000
_cell.angle_alpha   90.00
_cell.angle_beta   90.00
_cell.angle_gamma   90.00
#
_symmetry.space_group_name_H-M   'P 1'
#
loop_
_entity.id
_entity.type
_entity.pdbx_description
1 polymer ?
#
loop_
_entity_poly.entity_id
_entity_poly.type
_entity_poly.pdbx_seq_one_letter_code
_entity_poly.pdbx_strand_id
1 'polypeptide(L)'
;MDKDASAEALGWTLCAVLGLSYGLVAGVAGCRAVNLRGRGHGGPWTTQKVLHLLVTLCAAARCAFFAHASTTWDWEAGTVSTFATPAPRLAFYVLDQLPTTVLFTVYASVALFWAEMVFVATDGALLYEDYARPADAVVNAATYALLVMQWAALANRSYAFYVPGPYALVSAALYAFAAALLVGFGRAAAYELRRVPIEGVLRRKKLREIGALTSAGAFATLSSSINTGALSGA
;
A
#
# COMPACT_ATOMS: atom_id res chain seq x y z
N MET A 1 28.70 11.04 27.77
CA MET A 1 28.20 9.99 26.84
C MET A 1 27.26 10.72 25.91
N ASP A 2 27.71 10.91 24.67
CA ASP A 2 27.08 11.80 23.69
C ASP A 2 25.66 11.36 23.35
N LYS A 3 24.70 12.25 23.61
CA LYS A 3 23.29 12.02 23.25
C LYS A 3 23.14 11.83 21.74
N ASP A 4 24.01 12.47 20.98
CA ASP A 4 23.99 12.46 19.51
C ASP A 4 24.41 11.08 18.94
N ALA A 5 25.47 10.47 19.50
CA ALA A 5 25.88 9.11 19.13
C ALA A 5 24.81 8.04 19.45
N SER A 6 24.01 8.28 20.51
CA SER A 6 22.92 7.36 20.87
C SER A 6 21.71 7.46 19.91
N ALA A 7 21.39 8.65 19.42
CA ALA A 7 20.30 8.88 18.47
C ALA A 7 20.65 8.30 17.09
N GLU A 8 21.88 8.50 16.65
CA GLU A 8 22.38 7.94 15.39
C GLU A 8 22.37 6.39 15.42
N ALA A 9 22.91 5.78 16.49
CA ALA A 9 22.90 4.33 16.65
C ALA A 9 21.48 3.74 16.68
N LEU A 10 20.53 4.42 17.31
CA LEU A 10 19.14 4.04 17.33
C LEU A 10 18.52 4.10 15.91
N GLY A 11 18.79 5.19 15.18
CA GLY A 11 18.33 5.37 13.80
C GLY A 11 18.81 4.26 12.86
N TRP A 12 20.10 3.94 12.90
CA TRP A 12 20.68 2.83 12.15
C TRP A 12 20.02 1.49 12.49
N THR A 13 19.82 1.24 13.79
CA THR A 13 19.19 0.00 14.27
C THR A 13 17.76 -0.11 13.77
N LEU A 14 16.99 0.96 13.83
CA LEU A 14 15.61 0.99 13.34
C LEU A 14 15.56 0.74 11.83
N CYS A 15 16.40 1.40 11.04
CA CYS A 15 16.48 1.16 9.59
C CYS A 15 16.86 -0.29 9.26
N ALA A 16 17.82 -0.87 9.99
CA ALA A 16 18.22 -2.27 9.78
C ALA A 16 17.08 -3.24 10.11
N VAL A 17 16.42 -3.08 11.26
CA VAL A 17 15.30 -3.94 11.69
C VAL A 17 14.13 -3.84 10.72
N LEU A 18 13.73 -2.62 10.35
CA LEU A 18 12.63 -2.42 9.41
C LEU A 18 12.98 -2.93 8.01
N GLY A 19 14.19 -2.63 7.52
CA GLY A 19 14.66 -3.10 6.21
C GLY A 19 14.66 -4.63 6.13
N LEU A 20 15.20 -5.32 7.15
CA LEU A 20 15.19 -6.78 7.21
C LEU A 20 13.77 -7.35 7.30
N SER A 21 12.88 -6.73 8.08
CA SER A 21 11.49 -7.16 8.20
C SER A 21 10.75 -7.05 6.86
N TYR A 22 10.90 -5.95 6.14
CA TYR A 22 10.33 -5.81 4.81
C TYR A 22 10.98 -6.74 3.78
N GLY A 23 12.28 -6.96 3.86
CA GLY A 23 13.00 -7.94 3.02
C GLY A 23 12.45 -9.36 3.19
N LEU A 24 12.18 -9.77 4.44
CA LEU A 24 11.56 -11.05 4.75
C LEU A 24 10.14 -11.16 4.19
N VAL A 25 9.33 -10.12 4.35
CA VAL A 25 7.97 -10.08 3.76
C VAL A 25 8.03 -10.18 2.25
N ALA A 26 8.95 -9.44 1.59
CA ALA A 26 9.14 -9.49 0.14
C ALA A 26 9.55 -10.91 -0.31
N GLY A 27 10.47 -11.56 0.41
CA GLY A 27 10.90 -12.92 0.13
C GLY A 27 9.75 -13.92 0.23
N VAL A 28 8.99 -13.90 1.32
CA VAL A 28 7.84 -14.80 1.53
C VAL A 28 6.75 -14.58 0.48
N ALA A 29 6.38 -13.33 0.21
CA ALA A 29 5.36 -13.00 -0.78
C ALA A 29 5.80 -13.39 -2.20
N GLY A 30 7.07 -13.14 -2.55
CA GLY A 30 7.66 -13.50 -3.83
C GLY A 30 7.71 -15.02 -4.04
N CYS A 31 8.15 -15.77 -3.04
CA CYS A 31 8.12 -17.24 -3.09
C CYS A 31 6.69 -17.78 -3.29
N ARG A 32 5.69 -17.19 -2.62
CA ARG A 32 4.30 -17.57 -2.83
C ARG A 32 3.81 -17.25 -4.24
N ALA A 33 4.15 -16.07 -4.78
CA ALA A 33 3.80 -15.68 -6.14
C ALA A 33 4.36 -16.67 -7.18
N VAL A 34 5.62 -17.10 -7.01
CA VAL A 34 6.28 -18.09 -7.89
C VAL A 34 5.64 -19.47 -7.74
N ASN A 35 5.40 -19.93 -6.51
CA ASN A 35 4.78 -21.24 -6.25
C ASN A 35 3.35 -21.36 -6.80
N LEU A 36 2.59 -20.26 -6.83
CA LEU A 36 1.28 -20.21 -7.48
C LEU A 36 1.40 -20.35 -9.01
N ARG A 37 2.55 -20.00 -9.59
CA ARG A 37 2.82 -20.17 -11.02
C ARG A 37 3.08 -21.64 -11.39
N GLY A 38 3.69 -22.40 -10.48
CA GLY A 38 4.05 -23.83 -10.73
C GLY A 38 2.91 -24.82 -10.60
N ARG A 39 1.78 -24.45 -9.96
CA ARG A 39 0.67 -25.37 -9.67
C ARG A 39 -0.44 -25.41 -10.73
N GLY A 40 -0.39 -24.61 -11.77
CA GLY A 40 -1.42 -24.60 -12.83
C GLY A 40 -0.78 -24.40 -14.19
N HIS A 41 -1.10 -25.25 -15.14
CA HIS A 41 -0.81 -25.09 -16.55
C HIS A 41 -1.11 -23.65 -16.94
N GLY A 42 -0.13 -22.89 -17.40
CA GLY A 42 -0.16 -21.58 -18.06
C GLY A 42 -1.43 -20.69 -18.01
N GLY A 43 -2.21 -20.78 -16.93
CA GLY A 43 -3.49 -20.11 -16.79
C GLY A 43 -3.35 -18.59 -16.55
N PRO A 44 -4.42 -17.84 -16.81
CA PRO A 44 -4.43 -16.38 -16.74
C PRO A 44 -4.00 -15.87 -15.35
N TRP A 45 -3.58 -14.62 -15.31
CA TRP A 45 -3.22 -13.92 -14.09
C TRP A 45 -4.41 -13.93 -13.12
N THR A 46 -4.26 -14.64 -12.00
CA THR A 46 -5.29 -14.65 -10.96
C THR A 46 -5.10 -13.45 -10.05
N THR A 47 -6.20 -12.90 -9.52
CA THR A 47 -6.17 -11.80 -8.54
C THR A 47 -5.20 -12.08 -7.38
N GLN A 48 -5.13 -13.34 -6.93
CA GLN A 48 -4.22 -13.76 -5.89
C GLN A 48 -2.73 -13.62 -6.29
N LYS A 49 -2.37 -13.95 -7.53
CA LYS A 49 -0.99 -13.76 -8.02
C LYS A 49 -0.64 -12.28 -8.10
N VAL A 50 -1.56 -11.46 -8.62
CA VAL A 50 -1.37 -10.00 -8.71
C VAL A 50 -1.16 -9.40 -7.32
N LEU A 51 -1.99 -9.77 -6.33
CA LEU A 51 -1.83 -9.31 -4.95
C LEU A 51 -0.48 -9.68 -4.35
N HIS A 52 -0.01 -10.93 -4.53
CA HIS A 52 1.30 -11.33 -4.03
C HIS A 52 2.44 -10.57 -4.70
N LEU A 53 2.34 -10.29 -6.01
CA LEU A 53 3.34 -9.48 -6.72
C LEU A 53 3.35 -8.03 -6.24
N LEU A 54 2.18 -7.42 -6.04
CA LEU A 54 2.08 -6.05 -5.52
C LEU A 54 2.65 -5.95 -4.09
N VAL A 55 2.35 -6.92 -3.22
CA VAL A 55 2.92 -6.98 -1.87
C VAL A 55 4.43 -7.16 -1.92
N THR A 56 4.94 -8.01 -2.82
CA THR A 56 6.39 -8.20 -3.03
C THR A 56 7.04 -6.89 -3.46
N LEU A 57 6.47 -6.20 -4.44
CA LEU A 57 6.98 -4.92 -4.94
C LEU A 57 6.99 -3.85 -3.84
N CYS A 58 5.88 -3.73 -3.12
CA CYS A 58 5.75 -2.79 -2.01
C CYS A 58 6.81 -3.04 -0.92
N ALA A 59 6.96 -4.28 -0.48
CA ALA A 59 7.90 -4.65 0.56
C ALA A 59 9.36 -4.52 0.10
N ALA A 60 9.68 -4.87 -1.15
CA ALA A 60 11.02 -4.68 -1.72
C ALA A 60 11.39 -3.19 -1.82
N ALA A 61 10.45 -2.34 -2.27
CA ALA A 61 10.67 -0.90 -2.32
C ALA A 61 10.85 -0.28 -0.93
N ARG A 62 10.10 -0.74 0.09
CA ARG A 62 10.32 -0.31 1.49
C ARG A 62 11.66 -0.78 2.03
N CYS A 63 12.08 -2.00 1.72
CA CYS A 63 13.43 -2.48 2.08
C CYS A 63 14.52 -1.58 1.47
N ALA A 64 14.41 -1.27 0.17
CA ALA A 64 15.32 -0.36 -0.51
C ALA A 64 15.28 1.07 0.07
N PHE A 65 14.10 1.57 0.47
CA PHE A 65 13.96 2.85 1.15
C PHE A 65 14.77 2.89 2.45
N PHE A 66 14.62 1.90 3.33
CA PHE A 66 15.36 1.89 4.60
C PHE A 66 16.87 1.73 4.39
N ALA A 67 17.31 0.95 3.40
CA ALA A 67 18.71 0.87 3.03
C ALA A 67 19.25 2.21 2.51
N HIS A 68 18.46 2.95 1.73
CA HIS A 68 18.84 4.28 1.25
C HIS A 68 18.77 5.33 2.36
N ALA A 69 17.73 5.32 3.18
CA ALA A 69 17.55 6.25 4.30
C ALA A 69 18.68 6.13 5.32
N SER A 70 19.18 4.92 5.58
CA SER A 70 20.30 4.72 6.49
C SER A 70 21.57 5.47 6.07
N THR A 71 21.73 5.77 4.77
CA THR A 71 22.92 6.48 4.25
C THR A 71 22.67 7.96 3.97
N THR A 72 21.42 8.40 3.95
CA THR A 72 21.05 9.74 3.48
C THR A 72 20.32 10.58 4.52
N TRP A 73 19.85 9.96 5.61
CA TRP A 73 19.17 10.67 6.69
C TRP A 73 20.18 11.21 7.70
N ASP A 74 20.07 12.50 7.99
CA ASP A 74 20.80 13.15 9.07
C ASP A 74 20.01 12.98 10.37
N TRP A 75 20.48 12.08 11.22
CA TRP A 75 19.80 11.72 12.47
C TRP A 75 19.88 12.81 13.52
N GLU A 76 20.89 13.69 13.47
CA GLU A 76 21.06 14.81 14.38
C GLU A 76 20.09 15.97 14.02
N ALA A 77 20.05 16.31 12.74
CA ALA A 77 19.18 17.36 12.24
C ALA A 77 17.72 16.92 12.09
N GLY A 78 17.42 15.62 12.16
CA GLY A 78 16.08 15.07 11.90
C GLY A 78 15.58 15.33 10.48
N THR A 79 16.50 15.56 9.54
CA THR A 79 16.19 15.94 8.16
C THR A 79 16.96 15.09 7.17
N VAL A 80 16.51 15.07 5.92
CA VAL A 80 17.30 14.49 4.84
C VAL A 80 18.54 15.36 4.65
N SER A 81 19.74 14.77 4.75
CA SER A 81 20.98 15.48 4.51
C SER A 81 20.90 16.25 3.20
N THR A 82 21.42 17.50 3.19
CA THR A 82 21.39 18.36 2.01
C THR A 82 22.16 17.70 0.89
N PHE A 83 21.44 17.03 -0.02
CA PHE A 83 22.08 16.39 -1.16
C PHE A 83 22.73 17.44 -2.05
N ALA A 84 24.01 17.26 -2.31
CA ALA A 84 24.75 18.07 -3.27
C ALA A 84 24.20 17.92 -4.69
N THR A 85 23.55 16.80 -4.99
CA THR A 85 22.97 16.49 -6.30
C THR A 85 21.48 16.16 -6.20
N PRO A 86 20.67 16.48 -7.24
CA PRO A 86 19.23 16.22 -7.22
C PRO A 86 18.84 14.73 -7.29
N ALA A 87 19.72 13.87 -7.83
CA ALA A 87 19.41 12.46 -8.06
C ALA A 87 19.18 11.63 -6.78
N PRO A 88 20.04 11.67 -5.74
CA PRO A 88 19.79 10.97 -4.49
C PRO A 88 18.53 11.45 -3.76
N ARG A 89 18.25 12.76 -3.85
CA ARG A 89 17.04 13.34 -3.27
C ARG A 89 15.79 12.80 -3.96
N LEU A 90 15.76 12.77 -5.28
CA LEU A 90 14.66 12.20 -6.05
C LEU A 90 14.47 10.72 -5.70
N ALA A 91 15.56 9.93 -5.63
CA ALA A 91 15.51 8.53 -5.26
C ALA A 91 14.89 8.32 -3.86
N PHE A 92 15.24 9.17 -2.89
CA PHE A 92 14.65 9.12 -1.55
C PHE A 92 13.13 9.28 -1.59
N TYR A 93 12.62 10.31 -2.27
CA TYR A 93 11.17 10.54 -2.37
C TYR A 93 10.45 9.48 -3.19
N VAL A 94 11.06 8.98 -4.26
CA VAL A 94 10.49 7.87 -5.05
C VAL A 94 10.34 6.62 -4.21
N LEU A 95 11.39 6.25 -3.47
CA LEU A 95 11.40 5.06 -2.62
C LEU A 95 10.47 5.21 -1.39
N ASP A 96 10.20 6.41 -0.93
CA ASP A 96 9.24 6.66 0.15
C ASP A 96 7.80 6.58 -0.33
N GLN A 97 7.48 7.25 -1.43
CA GLN A 97 6.10 7.44 -1.91
C GLN A 97 5.58 6.25 -2.72
N LEU A 98 6.43 5.59 -3.53
CA LEU A 98 6.03 4.47 -4.37
C LEU A 98 5.42 3.30 -3.58
N PRO A 99 6.04 2.81 -2.50
CA PRO A 99 5.45 1.73 -1.71
C PRO A 99 4.09 2.07 -1.13
N THR A 100 3.92 3.32 -0.72
CA THR A 100 2.66 3.83 -0.18
C THR A 100 1.56 3.76 -1.25
N THR A 101 1.84 4.25 -2.46
CA THR A 101 0.88 4.20 -3.59
C THR A 101 0.57 2.77 -4.02
N VAL A 102 1.58 1.89 -4.08
CA VAL A 102 1.36 0.46 -4.39
C VAL A 102 0.50 -0.20 -3.30
N LEU A 103 0.70 0.12 -2.04
CA LEU A 103 -0.11 -0.39 -0.94
C LEU A 103 -1.58 0.06 -1.05
N PHE A 104 -1.83 1.31 -1.46
CA PHE A 104 -3.18 1.77 -1.79
C PHE A 104 -3.82 0.88 -2.86
N THR A 105 -3.11 0.60 -3.96
CA THR A 105 -3.59 -0.29 -5.04
C THR A 105 -3.89 -1.71 -4.52
N VAL A 106 -3.10 -2.24 -3.59
CA VAL A 106 -3.38 -3.53 -2.94
C VAL A 106 -4.72 -3.49 -2.20
N TYR A 107 -4.97 -2.45 -1.40
CA TYR A 107 -6.23 -2.33 -0.65
C TYR A 107 -7.43 -2.10 -1.56
N ALA A 108 -7.29 -1.26 -2.58
CA ALA A 108 -8.31 -1.05 -3.59
C ALA A 108 -8.67 -2.37 -4.31
N SER A 109 -7.65 -3.15 -4.71
CA SER A 109 -7.86 -4.47 -5.34
C SER A 109 -8.56 -5.48 -4.43
N VAL A 110 -8.29 -5.47 -3.12
CA VAL A 110 -8.99 -6.33 -2.14
C VAL A 110 -10.44 -5.88 -1.98
N ALA A 111 -10.69 -4.56 -1.89
CA ALA A 111 -12.04 -4.01 -1.81
C ALA A 111 -12.85 -4.34 -3.07
N LEU A 112 -12.23 -4.21 -4.25
CA LEU A 112 -12.83 -4.55 -5.53
C LEU A 112 -13.17 -6.04 -5.62
N PHE A 113 -12.30 -6.93 -5.15
CA PHE A 113 -12.58 -8.36 -5.09
C PHE A 113 -13.79 -8.68 -4.20
N TRP A 114 -13.94 -8.01 -3.07
CA TRP A 114 -15.14 -8.20 -2.24
C TRP A 114 -16.39 -7.57 -2.83
N ALA A 115 -16.24 -6.42 -3.51
CA ALA A 115 -17.33 -5.84 -4.28
C ALA A 115 -17.83 -6.80 -5.36
N GLU A 116 -16.92 -7.43 -6.12
CA GLU A 116 -17.26 -8.45 -7.11
C GLU A 116 -18.10 -9.58 -6.50
N MET A 117 -17.66 -10.14 -5.37
CA MET A 117 -18.41 -11.20 -4.68
C MET A 117 -19.82 -10.75 -4.26
N VAL A 118 -19.96 -9.53 -3.76
CA VAL A 118 -21.26 -8.97 -3.35
C VAL A 118 -22.15 -8.75 -4.56
N PHE A 119 -21.66 -8.11 -5.62
CA PHE A 119 -22.44 -7.84 -6.82
C PHE A 119 -22.88 -9.11 -7.53
N VAL A 120 -21.99 -10.12 -7.63
CA VAL A 120 -22.37 -11.43 -8.18
C VAL A 120 -23.45 -12.11 -7.32
N ALA A 121 -23.35 -12.03 -6.00
CA ALA A 121 -24.33 -12.63 -5.09
C ALA A 121 -25.70 -11.91 -5.11
N THR A 122 -25.75 -10.65 -5.57
CA THR A 122 -26.97 -9.84 -5.64
C THR A 122 -27.48 -9.60 -7.07
N ASP A 123 -27.08 -10.43 -8.02
CA ASP A 123 -27.40 -10.30 -9.47
C ASP A 123 -26.99 -8.95 -10.10
N GLY A 124 -26.04 -8.25 -9.46
CA GLY A 124 -25.51 -6.95 -9.90
C GLY A 124 -24.24 -7.04 -10.71
N ALA A 125 -23.91 -8.19 -11.35
CA ALA A 125 -22.66 -8.39 -12.06
C ALA A 125 -22.39 -7.34 -13.15
N LEU A 126 -23.42 -6.88 -13.87
CA LEU A 126 -23.29 -5.81 -14.86
C LEU A 126 -22.86 -4.48 -14.22
N LEU A 127 -23.38 -4.13 -13.05
CA LEU A 127 -22.98 -2.91 -12.32
C LEU A 127 -21.50 -2.97 -11.91
N TYR A 128 -21.00 -4.15 -11.57
CA TYR A 128 -19.60 -4.35 -11.25
C TYR A 128 -18.70 -4.11 -12.48
N GLU A 129 -19.02 -4.75 -13.61
CA GLU A 129 -18.21 -4.64 -14.84
C GLU A 129 -18.26 -3.25 -15.46
N ASP A 130 -19.45 -2.61 -15.48
CA ASP A 130 -19.66 -1.33 -16.16
C ASP A 130 -19.22 -0.12 -15.32
N TYR A 131 -19.25 -0.21 -13.99
CA TYR A 131 -18.99 0.94 -13.11
C TYR A 131 -17.86 0.69 -12.10
N ALA A 132 -17.93 -0.35 -11.28
CA ALA A 132 -17.01 -0.52 -10.16
C ALA A 132 -15.56 -0.75 -10.64
N ARG A 133 -15.38 -1.64 -11.60
CA ARG A 133 -14.07 -1.99 -12.16
C ARG A 133 -13.44 -0.83 -12.95
N PRO A 134 -14.14 -0.12 -13.86
CA PRO A 134 -13.59 1.08 -14.50
C PRO A 134 -13.30 2.21 -13.53
N ALA A 135 -14.15 2.44 -12.53
CA ALA A 135 -13.91 3.47 -11.51
C ALA A 135 -12.62 3.22 -10.72
N ASP A 136 -12.38 1.97 -10.29
CA ASP A 136 -11.13 1.59 -9.63
C ASP A 136 -9.91 1.85 -10.53
N ALA A 137 -9.99 1.47 -11.81
CA ALA A 137 -8.92 1.72 -12.77
C ALA A 137 -8.62 3.21 -12.95
N VAL A 138 -9.66 4.05 -13.03
CA VAL A 138 -9.52 5.52 -13.14
C VAL A 138 -8.88 6.11 -11.88
N VAL A 139 -9.33 5.71 -10.68
CA VAL A 139 -8.77 6.19 -9.42
C VAL A 139 -7.30 5.80 -9.28
N ASN A 140 -6.97 4.55 -9.59
CA ASN A 140 -5.57 4.10 -9.56
C ASN A 140 -4.72 4.86 -10.59
N ALA A 141 -5.18 5.01 -11.84
CA ALA A 141 -4.47 5.75 -12.88
C ALA A 141 -4.23 7.22 -12.47
N ALA A 142 -5.26 7.90 -11.93
CA ALA A 142 -5.14 9.27 -11.44
C ALA A 142 -4.13 9.38 -10.29
N THR A 143 -4.14 8.43 -9.35
CA THR A 143 -3.21 8.40 -8.22
C THR A 143 -1.75 8.26 -8.70
N TYR A 144 -1.47 7.38 -9.64
CA TYR A 144 -0.13 7.23 -10.21
C TYR A 144 0.27 8.44 -11.07
N ALA A 145 -0.67 9.04 -11.82
CA ALA A 145 -0.39 10.26 -12.59
C ALA A 145 0.01 11.43 -11.67
N LEU A 146 -0.70 11.63 -10.55
CA LEU A 146 -0.35 12.62 -9.54
C LEU A 146 1.05 12.36 -8.95
N LEU A 147 1.38 11.11 -8.65
CA LEU A 147 2.70 10.72 -8.15
C LEU A 147 3.81 11.07 -9.14
N VAL A 148 3.64 10.71 -10.42
CA VAL A 148 4.60 11.01 -11.48
C VAL A 148 4.76 12.52 -11.69
N MET A 149 3.67 13.29 -11.66
CA MET A 149 3.74 14.76 -11.74
C MET A 149 4.55 15.36 -10.59
N GLN A 150 4.40 14.84 -9.37
CA GLN A 150 5.22 15.29 -8.24
C GLN A 150 6.70 15.00 -8.44
N TRP A 151 7.04 13.78 -8.90
CA TRP A 151 8.44 13.43 -9.15
C TRP A 151 9.05 14.28 -10.27
N ALA A 152 8.27 14.58 -11.32
CA ALA A 152 8.70 15.46 -12.40
C ALA A 152 8.94 16.90 -11.88
N ALA A 153 8.05 17.43 -11.04
CA ALA A 153 8.22 18.74 -10.41
C ALA A 153 9.48 18.79 -9.53
N LEU A 154 9.70 17.73 -8.74
CA LEU A 154 10.88 17.61 -7.89
C LEU A 154 12.19 17.52 -8.71
N ALA A 155 12.19 16.76 -9.80
CA ALA A 155 13.33 16.62 -10.70
C ALA A 155 13.69 17.93 -11.41
N ASN A 156 12.69 18.70 -11.82
CA ASN A 156 12.87 20.00 -12.50
C ASN A 156 13.15 21.17 -11.56
N ARG A 157 13.36 20.93 -10.26
CA ARG A 157 13.57 21.95 -9.23
C ARG A 157 12.46 23.03 -9.18
N SER A 158 11.29 22.71 -9.70
CA SER A 158 10.12 23.61 -9.66
C SER A 158 9.46 23.51 -8.28
N TYR A 159 10.15 24.02 -7.26
CA TYR A 159 9.67 23.98 -5.86
C TYR A 159 8.29 24.61 -5.67
N ALA A 160 7.87 25.51 -6.59
CA ALA A 160 6.54 26.12 -6.55
C ALA A 160 5.40 25.11 -6.66
N PHE A 161 5.63 23.94 -7.27
CA PHE A 161 4.66 22.86 -7.39
C PHE A 161 4.86 21.73 -6.36
N TYR A 162 6.00 21.71 -5.66
CA TYR A 162 6.23 20.77 -4.58
C TYR A 162 5.68 21.33 -3.28
N VAL A 163 4.37 21.25 -3.13
CA VAL A 163 3.71 21.53 -1.85
C VAL A 163 3.38 20.18 -1.24
N PRO A 164 4.09 19.72 -0.20
CA PRO A 164 3.84 18.42 0.43
C PRO A 164 2.42 18.31 0.99
N GLY A 165 1.84 19.41 1.45
CA GLY A 165 0.51 19.45 2.07
C GLY A 165 -0.63 18.94 1.19
N PRO A 166 -0.86 19.45 -0.04
CA PRO A 166 -1.94 18.96 -0.91
C PRO A 166 -1.82 17.48 -1.26
N TYR A 167 -0.61 16.98 -1.50
CA TYR A 167 -0.43 15.55 -1.75
C TYR A 167 -0.73 14.71 -0.52
N ALA A 168 -0.27 15.11 0.64
CA ALA A 168 -0.54 14.43 1.89
C ALA A 168 -2.05 14.39 2.17
N LEU A 169 -2.75 15.50 1.92
CA LEU A 169 -4.21 15.58 2.08
C LEU A 169 -4.94 14.65 1.11
N VAL A 170 -4.58 14.67 -0.17
CA VAL A 170 -5.17 13.78 -1.19
C VAL A 170 -4.89 12.32 -0.85
N SER A 171 -3.66 11.98 -0.47
CA SER A 171 -3.30 10.62 -0.06
C SER A 171 -4.08 10.18 1.18
N ALA A 172 -4.22 11.05 2.18
CA ALA A 172 -5.00 10.78 3.38
C ALA A 172 -6.47 10.51 3.05
N ALA A 173 -7.06 11.32 2.17
CA ALA A 173 -8.44 11.14 1.71
C ALA A 173 -8.63 9.82 0.94
N LEU A 174 -7.70 9.46 0.05
CA LEU A 174 -7.72 8.20 -0.69
C LEU A 174 -7.61 6.99 0.25
N TYR A 175 -6.74 7.04 1.25
CA TYR A 175 -6.63 5.97 2.24
C TYR A 175 -7.87 5.84 3.12
N ALA A 176 -8.45 6.97 3.56
CA ALA A 176 -9.70 6.96 4.31
C ALA A 176 -10.85 6.37 3.49
N PHE A 177 -10.93 6.73 2.21
CA PHE A 177 -11.91 6.18 1.27
C PHE A 177 -11.70 4.66 1.06
N ALA A 178 -10.46 4.21 0.84
CA ALA A 178 -10.14 2.79 0.73
C ALA A 178 -10.53 2.01 2.00
N ALA A 179 -10.29 2.57 3.18
CA ALA A 179 -10.72 1.97 4.45
C ALA A 179 -12.25 1.81 4.52
N ALA A 180 -13.00 2.85 4.12
CA ALA A 180 -14.46 2.80 4.09
C ALA A 180 -14.98 1.72 3.13
N LEU A 181 -14.39 1.61 1.94
CA LEU A 181 -14.73 0.56 0.97
C LEU A 181 -14.41 -0.84 1.51
N LEU A 182 -13.22 -1.04 2.10
CA LEU A 182 -12.83 -2.30 2.71
C LEU A 182 -13.81 -2.73 3.80
N VAL A 183 -14.18 -1.83 4.70
CA VAL A 183 -15.14 -2.12 5.76
C VAL A 183 -16.54 -2.38 5.18
N GLY A 184 -17.00 -1.56 4.26
CA GLY A 184 -18.33 -1.66 3.65
C GLY A 184 -18.48 -2.99 2.89
N PHE A 185 -17.63 -3.24 1.91
CA PHE A 185 -17.70 -4.48 1.11
C PHE A 185 -17.29 -5.73 1.90
N GLY A 186 -16.34 -5.61 2.82
CA GLY A 186 -15.98 -6.73 3.70
C GLY A 186 -17.13 -7.20 4.58
N ARG A 187 -17.92 -6.25 5.13
CA ARG A 187 -19.14 -6.57 5.91
C ARG A 187 -20.24 -7.15 5.03
N ALA A 188 -20.47 -6.56 3.84
CA ALA A 188 -21.44 -7.06 2.89
C ALA A 188 -21.10 -8.47 2.42
N ALA A 189 -19.83 -8.74 2.04
CA ALA A 189 -19.35 -10.05 1.66
C ALA A 189 -19.51 -11.09 2.80
N ALA A 190 -19.21 -10.70 4.05
CA ALA A 190 -19.42 -11.55 5.21
C ALA A 190 -20.91 -11.86 5.45
N TYR A 191 -21.80 -10.92 5.19
CA TYR A 191 -23.24 -11.10 5.30
C TYR A 191 -23.75 -12.07 4.23
N GLU A 192 -23.38 -11.89 2.97
CA GLU A 192 -23.77 -12.81 1.88
C GLU A 192 -23.21 -14.21 2.10
N LEU A 193 -21.95 -14.35 2.56
CA LEU A 193 -21.37 -15.65 2.87
C LEU A 193 -22.14 -16.43 3.98
N ARG A 194 -22.81 -15.73 4.89
CA ARG A 194 -23.65 -16.38 5.92
C ARG A 194 -24.92 -17.00 5.33
N ARG A 195 -25.40 -16.49 4.19
CA ARG A 195 -26.62 -16.98 3.52
C ARG A 195 -26.34 -18.19 2.64
N VAL A 196 -25.10 -18.37 2.18
CA VAL A 196 -24.76 -19.52 1.33
C VAL A 196 -24.75 -20.81 2.17
N PRO A 197 -25.39 -21.90 1.72
CA PRO A 197 -25.42 -23.19 2.40
C PRO A 197 -24.07 -23.93 2.25
N ILE A 198 -23.05 -23.47 2.98
CA ILE A 198 -21.72 -24.08 3.02
C ILE A 198 -21.55 -24.80 4.37
N GLU A 199 -20.74 -25.86 4.40
CA GLU A 199 -20.37 -26.55 5.60
C GLU A 199 -19.89 -25.60 6.72
N GLY A 200 -20.43 -25.76 7.94
CA GLY A 200 -20.28 -24.79 9.02
C GLY A 200 -18.82 -24.50 9.42
N VAL A 201 -17.94 -25.51 9.30
CA VAL A 201 -16.49 -25.36 9.59
C VAL A 201 -15.81 -24.48 8.56
N LEU A 202 -16.07 -24.72 7.27
CA LEU A 202 -15.51 -23.96 6.17
C LEU A 202 -16.00 -22.49 6.19
N ARG A 203 -17.30 -22.30 6.49
CA ARG A 203 -17.90 -20.96 6.64
C ARG A 203 -17.20 -20.16 7.74
N ARG A 204 -17.02 -20.74 8.94
CA ARG A 204 -16.35 -20.06 10.06
C ARG A 204 -14.91 -19.67 9.70
N LYS A 205 -14.18 -20.55 9.00
CA LYS A 205 -12.83 -20.27 8.53
C LYS A 205 -12.81 -19.06 7.58
N LYS A 206 -13.68 -19.05 6.55
CA LYS A 206 -13.77 -17.97 5.57
C LYS A 206 -14.21 -16.63 6.18
N LEU A 207 -15.20 -16.64 7.09
CA LEU A 207 -15.61 -15.45 7.82
C LEU A 207 -14.48 -14.86 8.67
N ARG A 208 -13.66 -15.72 9.29
CA ARG A 208 -12.50 -15.28 10.05
C ARG A 208 -11.42 -14.67 9.14
N GLU A 209 -11.17 -15.26 7.99
CA GLU A 209 -10.25 -14.72 6.97
C GLU A 209 -10.69 -13.34 6.47
N ILE A 210 -11.97 -13.18 6.09
CA ILE A 210 -12.54 -11.89 5.68
C ILE A 210 -12.43 -10.87 6.81
N GLY A 211 -12.82 -11.22 8.03
CA GLY A 211 -12.75 -10.33 9.17
C GLY A 211 -11.32 -9.88 9.48
N ALA A 212 -10.36 -10.79 9.45
CA ALA A 212 -8.95 -10.48 9.69
C ALA A 212 -8.39 -9.55 8.60
N LEU A 213 -8.66 -9.82 7.32
CA LEU A 213 -8.21 -8.97 6.21
C LEU A 213 -8.87 -7.59 6.24
N THR A 214 -10.19 -7.52 6.52
CA THR A 214 -10.92 -6.25 6.65
C THR A 214 -10.36 -5.40 7.79
N SER A 215 -10.20 -5.98 8.97
CA SER A 215 -9.72 -5.24 10.14
C SER A 215 -8.27 -4.80 9.98
N ALA A 216 -7.39 -5.68 9.53
CA ALA A 216 -5.98 -5.36 9.31
C ALA A 216 -5.81 -4.30 8.21
N GLY A 217 -6.52 -4.45 7.09
CA GLY A 217 -6.49 -3.48 5.99
C GLY A 217 -7.06 -2.12 6.39
N ALA A 218 -8.21 -2.07 7.07
CA ALA A 218 -8.80 -0.84 7.56
C ALA A 218 -7.91 -0.13 8.59
N PHE A 219 -7.31 -0.88 9.51
CA PHE A 219 -6.36 -0.30 10.49
C PHE A 219 -5.13 0.28 9.79
N ALA A 220 -4.53 -0.44 8.85
CA ALA A 220 -3.35 0.02 8.13
C ALA A 220 -3.65 1.26 7.26
N THR A 221 -4.81 1.30 6.58
CA THR A 221 -5.21 2.47 5.78
C THR A 221 -5.53 3.69 6.65
N LEU A 222 -6.21 3.51 7.78
CA LEU A 222 -6.48 4.60 8.71
C LEU A 222 -5.20 5.14 9.36
N SER A 223 -4.28 4.28 9.78
CA SER A 223 -3.00 4.73 10.32
C SER A 223 -2.17 5.49 9.28
N SER A 224 -2.17 5.06 8.02
CA SER A 224 -1.53 5.79 6.92
C SER A 224 -2.20 7.15 6.67
N SER A 225 -3.53 7.22 6.72
CA SER A 225 -4.29 8.47 6.59
C SER A 225 -3.93 9.47 7.68
N ILE A 226 -3.86 9.02 8.93
CA ILE A 226 -3.50 9.89 10.08
C ILE A 226 -2.07 10.40 9.95
N ASN A 227 -1.11 9.53 9.63
CA ASN A 227 0.29 9.91 9.48
C ASN A 227 0.49 10.92 8.34
N THR A 228 -0.15 10.73 7.20
CA THR A 228 -0.06 11.68 6.08
C THR A 228 -0.77 13.00 6.39
N GLY A 229 -1.90 12.97 7.09
CA GLY A 229 -2.62 14.17 7.53
C GLY A 229 -1.83 15.00 8.56
N ALA A 230 -1.17 14.35 9.51
CA ALA A 230 -0.34 15.02 10.53
C ALA A 230 0.85 15.77 9.90
N LEU A 231 1.47 15.22 8.85
CA LEU A 231 2.59 15.84 8.13
C LEU A 231 2.16 17.06 7.29
N SER A 232 0.87 17.21 6.97
CA SER A 232 0.35 18.35 6.22
C SER A 232 0.03 19.57 7.09
N GLY A 233 -0.05 19.41 8.40
CA GLY A 233 -0.39 20.47 9.37
C GLY A 233 0.82 21.07 10.11
N ALA A 234 2.02 20.54 9.88
CA ALA A 234 3.28 21.05 10.39
C ALA A 234 4.06 21.81 9.32
#